data_c3ebe455afb20ce29cbbc0563af300d2
#
_entry.id   c3ebe455afb20ce29cbbc0563af300d2
#
_cell.length_a   1.000
_cell.length_b   1.000
_cell.length_c   1.000
_cell.angle_alpha   90.00
_cell.angle_beta   90.00
_cell.angle_gamma   90.00
#
_symmetry.space_group_name_H-M   'P 1'
#
loop_
_entity.id
_entity.type
_entity.pdbx_description
1 polymer ?
#
loop_
_entity_poly.entity_id
_entity_poly.type
_entity_poly.pdbx_seq_one_letter_code
_entity_poly.pdbx_strand_id
1 'polypeptide(L)'
;MNWTLYQLEAFVLAVNHGSFSAAARKLGRAQSRVSTAIANLEVDLGFELFDRSAKLPVLTKHGEDMFIQAQAVLEQCQRLQSRAMTLNTGQEIALTVAMDEAVPVNAFELLFEQVAIQFPLLKLTIINGSRDDIASWVDEGKADMGIVFHVRELPGSLEFMSIGQFRQSLIVSPKHALAKISSPSIADLNQYRQLVIRDRVGDSQAKALSPNHWYIDSYYYMTALVIRGVGWALVPEHVVSAEWYSGDVVELSTEYIPDPLLVEMGVVNRRDKAYGPVMEWFFIEIESMFKSNKLQNY
;
A
#
# COMPACT_ATOMS: atom_id res chain seq x y z
N MET A 1 -8.93 21.90 -28.56
CA MET A 1 -9.47 20.86 -27.67
C MET A 1 -10.96 21.13 -27.56
N ASN A 2 -11.78 20.21 -28.08
CA ASN A 2 -13.23 20.42 -28.18
C ASN A 2 -14.04 19.60 -27.14
N TRP A 3 -13.40 18.65 -26.47
CA TRP A 3 -14.05 17.83 -25.46
C TRP A 3 -13.96 18.45 -24.05
N THR A 4 -14.82 18.04 -23.14
CA THR A 4 -15.01 18.56 -21.77
C THR A 4 -14.68 17.52 -20.73
N LEU A 5 -14.39 17.94 -19.47
CA LEU A 5 -14.21 17.04 -18.34
C LEU A 5 -15.44 16.17 -18.08
N TYR A 6 -16.66 16.71 -18.30
CA TYR A 6 -17.89 15.95 -18.16
C TYR A 6 -17.98 14.77 -19.14
N GLN A 7 -17.50 14.93 -20.37
CA GLN A 7 -17.45 13.85 -21.35
C GLN A 7 -16.46 12.75 -20.93
N LEU A 8 -15.29 13.14 -20.40
CA LEU A 8 -14.33 12.17 -19.85
C LEU A 8 -14.88 11.45 -18.62
N GLU A 9 -15.54 12.17 -17.72
CA GLU A 9 -16.17 11.60 -16.54
C GLU A 9 -17.28 10.61 -16.89
N ALA A 10 -18.13 10.96 -17.84
CA ALA A 10 -19.17 10.09 -18.36
C ALA A 10 -18.58 8.79 -18.97
N PHE A 11 -17.51 8.91 -19.72
CA PHE A 11 -16.79 7.79 -20.34
C PHE A 11 -16.20 6.88 -19.26
N VAL A 12 -15.39 7.41 -18.33
CA VAL A 12 -14.72 6.64 -17.28
C VAL A 12 -15.73 5.93 -16.37
N LEU A 13 -16.80 6.62 -15.97
CA LEU A 13 -17.86 6.00 -15.16
C LEU A 13 -18.63 4.91 -15.91
N ALA A 14 -18.83 5.05 -17.23
CA ALA A 14 -19.48 4.02 -18.04
C ALA A 14 -18.64 2.73 -18.09
N VAL A 15 -17.33 2.85 -18.18
CA VAL A 15 -16.39 1.71 -18.11
C VAL A 15 -16.39 1.08 -16.73
N ASN A 16 -16.16 1.87 -15.68
CA ASN A 16 -16.05 1.37 -14.30
C ASN A 16 -17.32 0.67 -13.80
N HIS A 17 -18.49 1.14 -14.23
CA HIS A 17 -19.79 0.58 -13.81
C HIS A 17 -20.43 -0.37 -14.82
N GLY A 18 -19.75 -0.64 -15.94
CA GLY A 18 -20.17 -1.60 -16.95
C GLY A 18 -21.47 -1.23 -17.70
N SER A 19 -22.02 -0.01 -17.50
CA SER A 19 -23.20 0.45 -18.25
C SER A 19 -23.40 1.96 -18.21
N PHE A 20 -23.93 2.53 -19.28
CA PHE A 20 -24.31 3.95 -19.36
C PHE A 20 -25.40 4.33 -18.34
N SER A 21 -26.30 3.40 -18.05
CA SER A 21 -27.36 3.63 -17.04
C SER A 21 -26.80 3.70 -15.62
N ALA A 22 -25.80 2.88 -15.28
CA ALA A 22 -25.15 2.93 -13.99
C ALA A 22 -24.29 4.20 -13.84
N ALA A 23 -23.54 4.59 -14.88
CA ALA A 23 -22.82 5.86 -14.92
C ALA A 23 -23.76 7.06 -14.74
N ALA A 24 -24.91 7.05 -15.39
CA ALA A 24 -25.93 8.10 -15.27
C ALA A 24 -26.47 8.26 -13.84
N ARG A 25 -26.76 7.13 -13.17
CA ARG A 25 -27.16 7.14 -11.75
C ARG A 25 -26.09 7.74 -10.87
N LYS A 26 -24.81 7.38 -11.09
CA LYS A 26 -23.69 7.90 -10.32
C LYS A 26 -23.50 9.41 -10.53
N LEU A 27 -23.71 9.90 -11.76
CA LEU A 27 -23.64 11.32 -12.12
C LEU A 27 -24.88 12.14 -11.72
N GLY A 28 -25.96 11.50 -11.27
CA GLY A 28 -27.24 12.18 -11.01
C GLY A 28 -27.84 12.80 -12.29
N ARG A 29 -27.67 12.14 -13.45
CA ARG A 29 -28.10 12.62 -14.78
C ARG A 29 -28.97 11.59 -15.50
N ALA A 30 -29.69 12.04 -16.53
CA ALA A 30 -30.41 11.12 -17.42
C ALA A 30 -29.42 10.30 -18.26
N GLN A 31 -29.76 9.02 -18.52
CA GLN A 31 -28.94 8.11 -19.33
C GLN A 31 -28.68 8.65 -20.74
N SER A 32 -29.69 9.32 -21.36
CA SER A 32 -29.53 9.95 -22.66
C SER A 32 -28.43 11.03 -22.69
N ARG A 33 -28.27 11.81 -21.62
CA ARG A 33 -27.21 12.82 -21.50
C ARG A 33 -25.81 12.20 -21.45
N VAL A 34 -25.66 11.08 -20.69
CA VAL A 34 -24.41 10.33 -20.62
C VAL A 34 -24.06 9.72 -21.98
N SER A 35 -25.05 9.09 -22.62
CA SER A 35 -24.85 8.52 -23.96
C SER A 35 -24.45 9.58 -24.98
N THR A 36 -25.10 10.75 -24.97
CA THR A 36 -24.77 11.87 -25.87
C THR A 36 -23.37 12.44 -25.55
N ALA A 37 -23.01 12.54 -24.28
CA ALA A 37 -21.67 13.04 -23.88
C ALA A 37 -20.56 12.12 -24.41
N ILE A 38 -20.74 10.80 -24.30
CA ILE A 38 -19.78 9.81 -24.82
C ILE A 38 -19.75 9.85 -26.37
N ALA A 39 -20.90 9.90 -27.00
CA ALA A 39 -20.94 9.99 -28.47
C ALA A 39 -20.25 11.27 -29.00
N ASN A 40 -20.45 12.41 -28.34
CA ASN A 40 -19.75 13.63 -28.66
C ASN A 40 -18.24 13.52 -28.45
N LEU A 41 -17.81 12.85 -27.36
CA LEU A 41 -16.40 12.59 -27.13
C LEU A 41 -15.77 11.76 -28.24
N GLU A 42 -16.46 10.71 -28.72
CA GLU A 42 -16.02 9.88 -29.86
C GLU A 42 -15.90 10.70 -31.15
N VAL A 43 -16.85 11.60 -31.37
CA VAL A 43 -16.80 12.54 -32.55
C VAL A 43 -15.61 13.49 -32.42
N ASP A 44 -15.39 14.08 -31.24
CA ASP A 44 -14.29 15.01 -31.02
C ASP A 44 -12.91 14.33 -31.10
N LEU A 45 -12.81 13.06 -30.75
CA LEU A 45 -11.60 12.24 -30.83
C LEU A 45 -11.37 11.66 -32.23
N GLY A 46 -12.45 11.50 -33.03
CA GLY A 46 -12.40 10.95 -34.38
C GLY A 46 -12.38 9.42 -34.44
N PHE A 47 -12.65 8.73 -33.34
CA PHE A 47 -12.76 7.26 -33.28
C PHE A 47 -13.72 6.80 -32.19
N GLU A 48 -14.22 5.56 -32.31
CA GLU A 48 -15.12 4.94 -31.35
C GLU A 48 -14.34 4.44 -30.10
N LEU A 49 -14.89 4.73 -28.93
CA LEU A 49 -14.38 4.25 -27.65
C LEU A 49 -15.01 2.92 -27.23
N PHE A 50 -16.27 2.69 -27.63
CA PHE A 50 -17.00 1.46 -27.36
C PHE A 50 -17.34 0.71 -28.63
N ASP A 51 -17.28 -0.61 -28.56
CA ASP A 51 -17.79 -1.51 -29.61
C ASP A 51 -19.31 -1.54 -29.58
N ARG A 52 -19.94 -1.00 -30.62
CA ARG A 52 -21.41 -0.93 -30.74
C ARG A 52 -22.07 -2.26 -31.11
N SER A 53 -21.29 -3.27 -31.48
CA SER A 53 -21.80 -4.61 -31.78
C SER A 53 -22.14 -5.40 -30.55
N ALA A 54 -21.59 -5.04 -29.38
CA ALA A 54 -21.81 -5.69 -28.10
C ALA A 54 -23.07 -5.19 -27.41
N LYS A 55 -23.77 -6.07 -26.68
CA LYS A 55 -24.95 -5.70 -25.87
C LYS A 55 -24.61 -4.85 -24.63
N LEU A 56 -23.39 -4.97 -24.14
CA LEU A 56 -22.83 -4.20 -23.01
C LEU A 56 -21.68 -3.32 -23.55
N PRO A 57 -21.36 -2.19 -22.92
CA PRO A 57 -20.26 -1.33 -23.34
C PRO A 57 -18.92 -2.07 -23.18
N VAL A 58 -18.39 -2.55 -24.29
CA VAL A 58 -17.06 -3.15 -24.40
C VAL A 58 -16.16 -2.11 -25.05
N LEU A 59 -14.99 -1.87 -24.49
CA LEU A 59 -14.03 -0.92 -25.04
C LEU A 59 -13.44 -1.44 -26.37
N THR A 60 -13.22 -0.51 -27.32
CA THR A 60 -12.31 -0.74 -28.44
C THR A 60 -10.87 -0.66 -27.95
N LYS A 61 -9.90 -1.08 -28.74
CA LYS A 61 -8.47 -0.92 -28.45
C LYS A 61 -8.09 0.54 -28.20
N HIS A 62 -8.64 1.48 -28.97
CA HIS A 62 -8.47 2.91 -28.75
C HIS A 62 -9.17 3.38 -27.47
N GLY A 63 -10.33 2.76 -27.15
CA GLY A 63 -11.05 3.01 -25.90
C GLY A 63 -10.24 2.61 -24.66
N GLU A 64 -9.54 1.47 -24.70
CA GLU A 64 -8.65 1.04 -23.59
C GLU A 64 -7.52 2.05 -23.34
N ASP A 65 -6.82 2.48 -24.39
CA ASP A 65 -5.77 3.48 -24.29
C ASP A 65 -6.31 4.82 -23.76
N MET A 66 -7.45 5.26 -24.29
CA MET A 66 -8.07 6.52 -23.87
C MET A 66 -8.64 6.45 -22.45
N PHE A 67 -9.06 5.28 -21.98
CA PHE A 67 -9.54 5.11 -20.61
C PHE A 67 -8.45 5.45 -19.59
N ILE A 68 -7.24 4.94 -19.78
CA ILE A 68 -6.08 5.23 -18.93
C ILE A 68 -5.77 6.74 -18.92
N GLN A 69 -5.76 7.37 -20.11
CA GLN A 69 -5.48 8.80 -20.22
C GLN A 69 -6.58 9.66 -19.60
N ALA A 70 -7.86 9.27 -19.81
CA ALA A 70 -9.00 9.99 -19.23
C ALA A 70 -9.00 9.92 -17.69
N GLN A 71 -8.68 8.78 -17.11
CA GLN A 71 -8.51 8.64 -15.67
C GLN A 71 -7.41 9.58 -15.15
N ALA A 72 -6.25 9.59 -15.77
CA ALA A 72 -5.13 10.45 -15.38
C ALA A 72 -5.51 11.95 -15.41
N VAL A 73 -6.25 12.39 -16.43
CA VAL A 73 -6.74 13.78 -16.52
C VAL A 73 -7.71 14.10 -15.39
N LEU A 74 -8.68 13.21 -15.11
CA LEU A 74 -9.65 13.40 -14.03
C LEU A 74 -8.98 13.44 -12.65
N GLU A 75 -8.00 12.57 -12.40
CA GLU A 75 -7.19 12.57 -11.19
C GLU A 75 -6.45 13.92 -11.00
N GLN A 76 -5.84 14.46 -12.08
CA GLN A 76 -5.19 15.76 -12.03
C GLN A 76 -6.18 16.91 -11.74
N CYS A 77 -7.39 16.84 -12.28
CA CYS A 77 -8.42 17.83 -11.94
C CYS A 77 -8.85 17.74 -10.47
N GLN A 78 -8.98 16.54 -9.93
CA GLN A 78 -9.28 16.32 -8.51
C GLN A 78 -8.15 16.83 -7.61
N ARG A 79 -6.87 16.56 -7.96
CA ARG A 79 -5.71 17.13 -7.27
C ARG A 79 -5.72 18.64 -7.26
N LEU A 80 -6.00 19.28 -8.41
CA LEU A 80 -6.11 20.74 -8.50
C LEU A 80 -7.21 21.28 -7.59
N GLN A 81 -8.38 20.65 -7.57
CA GLN A 81 -9.49 21.04 -6.72
C GLN A 81 -9.16 20.89 -5.23
N SER A 82 -8.55 19.77 -4.83
CA SER A 82 -8.07 19.53 -3.45
C SER A 82 -7.04 20.60 -3.05
N ARG A 83 -6.08 20.91 -3.93
CA ARG A 83 -5.09 21.96 -3.67
C ARG A 83 -5.72 23.33 -3.47
N ALA A 84 -6.71 23.68 -4.29
CA ALA A 84 -7.45 24.94 -4.15
C ALA A 84 -8.20 25.02 -2.81
N MET A 85 -8.78 23.92 -2.33
CA MET A 85 -9.42 23.84 -1.01
C MET A 85 -8.41 24.01 0.12
N THR A 86 -7.26 23.34 0.06
CA THR A 86 -6.19 23.45 1.07
C THR A 86 -5.64 24.88 1.14
N LEU A 87 -5.43 25.55 0.00
CA LEU A 87 -4.98 26.95 -0.04
C LEU A 87 -5.97 27.92 0.61
N ASN A 88 -7.26 27.63 0.52
CA ASN A 88 -8.31 28.45 1.16
C ASN A 88 -8.39 28.28 2.67
N THR A 89 -8.04 27.10 3.21
CA THR A 89 -8.09 26.79 4.66
C THR A 89 -6.78 27.06 5.39
N GLY A 90 -5.67 27.23 4.67
CA GLY A 90 -4.38 27.71 5.16
C GLY A 90 -3.55 26.69 5.96
N GLN A 91 -4.13 25.63 6.51
CA GLN A 91 -3.41 24.57 7.26
C GLN A 91 -4.17 23.26 7.28
N GLU A 92 -3.47 22.14 7.15
CA GLU A 92 -3.99 20.82 7.55
C GLU A 92 -4.13 20.79 9.08
N ILE A 93 -5.36 20.63 9.55
CA ILE A 93 -5.66 20.62 10.99
C ILE A 93 -5.55 19.21 11.55
N ALA A 94 -5.72 18.19 10.72
CA ALA A 94 -5.66 16.79 11.09
C ALA A 94 -4.99 15.97 9.98
N LEU A 95 -4.24 14.93 10.38
CA LEU A 95 -3.61 13.96 9.49
C LEU A 95 -3.72 12.58 10.13
N THR A 96 -4.14 11.58 9.37
CA THR A 96 -4.15 10.19 9.79
C THR A 96 -3.11 9.41 8.98
N VAL A 97 -2.12 8.87 9.69
CA VAL A 97 -1.05 8.02 9.12
C VAL A 97 -1.30 6.58 9.54
N ALA A 98 -1.47 5.70 8.57
CA ALA A 98 -1.56 4.27 8.80
C ALA A 98 -0.18 3.62 8.61
N MET A 99 0.23 2.74 9.53
CA MET A 99 1.54 2.10 9.48
C MET A 99 1.40 0.60 9.62
N ASP A 100 2.14 -0.15 8.80
CA ASP A 100 2.27 -1.59 8.99
C ASP A 100 3.07 -1.87 10.28
N GLU A 101 2.66 -2.89 11.03
CA GLU A 101 3.32 -3.28 12.29
C GLU A 101 4.81 -3.62 12.10
N ALA A 102 5.18 -4.05 10.91
CA ALA A 102 6.56 -4.35 10.56
C ALA A 102 7.39 -3.12 10.14
N VAL A 103 6.82 -1.90 10.14
CA VAL A 103 7.58 -0.67 9.91
C VAL A 103 8.50 -0.41 11.10
N PRO A 104 9.80 -0.12 10.87
CA PRO A 104 10.73 0.16 11.97
C PRO A 104 10.35 1.46 12.69
N VAL A 105 9.67 1.35 13.83
CA VAL A 105 9.16 2.49 14.61
C VAL A 105 10.28 3.47 14.95
N ASN A 106 11.46 2.98 15.34
CA ASN A 106 12.63 3.79 15.67
C ASN A 106 13.07 4.70 14.50
N ALA A 107 12.89 4.28 13.26
CA ALA A 107 13.19 5.12 12.11
C ALA A 107 12.23 6.31 11.97
N PHE A 108 11.01 6.21 12.49
CA PHE A 108 9.97 7.23 12.41
C PHE A 108 9.81 8.08 13.68
N GLU A 109 10.39 7.67 14.80
CA GLU A 109 10.31 8.43 16.07
C GLU A 109 10.80 9.87 15.91
N LEU A 110 11.96 10.06 15.29
CA LEU A 110 12.52 11.39 15.02
C LEU A 110 11.63 12.21 14.07
N LEU A 111 11.02 11.57 13.09
CA LEU A 111 10.09 12.23 12.17
C LEU A 111 8.87 12.74 12.94
N PHE A 112 8.26 11.91 13.78
CA PHE A 112 7.10 12.34 14.58
C PHE A 112 7.45 13.41 15.62
N GLU A 113 8.66 13.38 16.20
CA GLU A 113 9.17 14.45 17.05
C GLU A 113 9.25 15.78 16.28
N GLN A 114 9.82 15.76 15.08
CA GLN A 114 9.90 16.94 14.23
C GLN A 114 8.53 17.46 13.81
N VAL A 115 7.58 16.57 13.50
CA VAL A 115 6.17 16.94 13.23
C VAL A 115 5.57 17.69 14.41
N ALA A 116 5.77 17.20 15.64
CA ALA A 116 5.22 17.87 16.83
C ALA A 116 5.81 19.28 17.05
N ILE A 117 7.08 19.47 16.68
CA ILE A 117 7.74 20.77 16.76
C ILE A 117 7.27 21.71 15.62
N GLN A 118 7.26 21.19 14.39
CA GLN A 118 6.98 21.99 13.19
C GLN A 118 5.49 22.36 13.04
N PHE A 119 4.61 21.45 13.49
CA PHE A 119 3.16 21.57 13.36
C PHE A 119 2.44 21.39 14.73
N PRO A 120 2.65 22.27 15.70
CA PRO A 120 2.20 22.07 17.08
C PRO A 120 0.66 22.02 17.25
N LEU A 121 -0.10 22.45 16.26
CA LEU A 121 -1.58 22.42 16.27
C LEU A 121 -2.16 21.26 15.45
N LEU A 122 -1.31 20.46 14.81
CA LEU A 122 -1.74 19.30 14.03
C LEU A 122 -2.34 18.22 14.93
N LYS A 123 -3.52 17.75 14.60
CA LYS A 123 -4.13 16.55 15.18
C LYS A 123 -3.64 15.33 14.41
N LEU A 124 -2.52 14.77 14.83
CA LEU A 124 -1.97 13.55 14.21
C LEU A 124 -2.64 12.33 14.82
N THR A 125 -3.14 11.43 13.97
CA THR A 125 -3.61 10.09 14.33
C THR A 125 -2.70 9.07 13.68
N ILE A 126 -2.13 8.16 14.45
CA ILE A 126 -1.32 7.04 13.96
C ILE A 126 -2.10 5.76 14.23
N ILE A 127 -2.37 4.99 13.18
CA ILE A 127 -3.10 3.72 13.29
C ILE A 127 -2.25 2.59 12.70
N ASN A 128 -2.28 1.43 13.36
CA ASN A 128 -1.57 0.25 12.89
C ASN A 128 -2.55 -0.73 12.24
N GLY A 129 -2.13 -1.33 11.15
CA GLY A 129 -2.88 -2.35 10.44
C GLY A 129 -1.98 -3.24 9.60
N SER A 130 -2.56 -4.25 8.98
CA SER A 130 -1.89 -5.00 7.92
C SER A 130 -1.82 -4.17 6.64
N ARG A 131 -0.95 -4.55 5.72
CA ARG A 131 -0.81 -3.88 4.42
C ARG A 131 -2.17 -3.68 3.71
N ASP A 132 -3.00 -4.73 3.66
CA ASP A 132 -4.27 -4.69 2.93
C ASP A 132 -5.31 -3.84 3.67
N ASP A 133 -5.33 -3.87 5.01
CA ASP A 133 -6.11 -2.93 5.83
C ASP A 133 -5.72 -1.48 5.51
N ILE A 134 -4.40 -1.20 5.49
CA ILE A 134 -3.86 0.15 5.25
C ILE A 134 -4.22 0.63 3.85
N ALA A 135 -4.04 -0.21 2.83
CA ALA A 135 -4.41 0.12 1.45
C ALA A 135 -5.92 0.45 1.35
N SER A 136 -6.78 -0.35 1.98
CA SER A 136 -8.22 -0.09 2.06
C SER A 136 -8.53 1.22 2.79
N TRP A 137 -7.89 1.48 3.94
CA TRP A 137 -8.12 2.72 4.70
C TRP A 137 -7.70 3.97 3.95
N VAL A 138 -6.60 3.90 3.20
CA VAL A 138 -6.17 5.01 2.34
C VAL A 138 -7.13 5.20 1.18
N ASP A 139 -7.56 4.12 0.52
CA ASP A 139 -8.50 4.17 -0.61
C ASP A 139 -9.86 4.74 -0.18
N GLU A 140 -10.36 4.32 0.97
CA GLU A 140 -11.62 4.79 1.55
C GLU A 140 -11.53 6.20 2.19
N GLY A 141 -10.31 6.77 2.28
CA GLY A 141 -10.08 8.07 2.92
C GLY A 141 -10.16 8.06 4.45
N LYS A 142 -10.06 6.88 5.09
CA LYS A 142 -9.95 6.73 6.55
C LYS A 142 -8.55 7.08 7.04
N ALA A 143 -7.54 6.87 6.21
CA ALA A 143 -6.18 7.36 6.41
C ALA A 143 -5.79 8.27 5.24
N ASP A 144 -4.97 9.26 5.52
CA ASP A 144 -4.47 10.20 4.52
C ASP A 144 -3.28 9.63 3.75
N MET A 145 -2.46 8.85 4.44
CA MET A 145 -1.33 8.13 3.89
C MET A 145 -1.09 6.83 4.65
N GLY A 146 -0.43 5.88 4.00
CA GLY A 146 -0.02 4.62 4.62
C GLY A 146 1.46 4.35 4.40
N ILE A 147 2.13 3.76 5.40
CA ILE A 147 3.50 3.25 5.28
C ILE A 147 3.42 1.73 5.32
N VAL A 148 3.78 1.10 4.22
CA VAL A 148 3.54 -0.34 4.00
C VAL A 148 4.74 -1.00 3.33
N PHE A 149 4.76 -2.32 3.42
CA PHE A 149 5.65 -3.16 2.63
C PHE A 149 5.02 -3.49 1.29
N HIS A 150 5.80 -3.33 0.21
CA HIS A 150 5.35 -3.65 -1.14
C HIS A 150 5.57 -5.13 -1.44
N VAL A 151 4.48 -5.87 -1.62
CA VAL A 151 4.55 -7.29 -1.97
C VAL A 151 3.69 -7.62 -3.20
N ARG A 152 2.66 -6.83 -3.52
CA ARG A 152 1.69 -7.10 -4.61
C ARG A 152 1.07 -5.82 -5.16
N GLU A 153 0.26 -5.98 -6.21
CA GLU A 153 -0.51 -4.90 -6.83
C GLU A 153 -1.41 -4.18 -5.81
N LEU A 154 -1.38 -2.87 -5.90
CA LEU A 154 -2.28 -1.98 -5.15
C LEU A 154 -3.48 -1.60 -6.00
N PRO A 155 -4.62 -1.19 -5.39
CA PRO A 155 -5.71 -0.57 -6.12
C PRO A 155 -5.22 0.55 -7.05
N GLY A 156 -5.78 0.64 -8.25
CA GLY A 156 -5.37 1.66 -9.25
C GLY A 156 -5.59 3.11 -8.80
N SER A 157 -6.45 3.33 -7.80
CA SER A 157 -6.70 4.62 -7.13
C SER A 157 -5.54 5.09 -6.24
N LEU A 158 -4.65 4.17 -5.88
CA LEU A 158 -3.50 4.43 -5.03
C LEU A 158 -2.22 4.58 -5.84
N GLU A 159 -1.29 5.36 -5.33
CA GLU A 159 0.08 5.40 -5.78
C GLU A 159 1.02 4.92 -4.67
N PHE A 160 2.13 4.31 -5.06
CA PHE A 160 3.16 3.82 -4.18
C PHE A 160 4.47 4.52 -4.47
N MET A 161 5.07 5.10 -3.45
CA MET A 161 6.40 5.68 -3.50
C MET A 161 7.35 4.83 -2.66
N SER A 162 8.30 4.17 -3.31
CA SER A 162 9.34 3.40 -2.62
C SER A 162 10.23 4.32 -1.79
N ILE A 163 10.48 3.97 -0.53
CA ILE A 163 11.34 4.73 0.38
C ILE A 163 12.57 3.94 0.83
N GLY A 164 12.54 2.61 0.75
CA GLY A 164 13.67 1.78 1.13
C GLY A 164 13.37 0.30 1.07
N GLN A 165 14.33 -0.48 1.55
CA GLN A 165 14.20 -1.92 1.72
C GLN A 165 14.64 -2.28 3.12
N PHE A 166 14.08 -3.35 3.68
CA PHE A 166 14.51 -3.93 4.93
C PHE A 166 14.73 -5.43 4.75
N ARG A 167 15.59 -5.99 5.59
CA ARG A 167 15.90 -7.41 5.61
C ARG A 167 14.87 -8.18 6.43
N GLN A 168 14.49 -9.36 5.95
CA GLN A 168 13.80 -10.37 6.76
C GLN A 168 14.78 -11.44 7.20
N SER A 169 14.65 -11.85 8.46
CA SER A 169 15.45 -12.88 9.08
C SER A 169 14.61 -14.11 9.39
N LEU A 170 15.18 -15.29 9.12
CA LEU A 170 14.61 -16.56 9.59
C LEU A 170 15.06 -16.78 11.03
N ILE A 171 14.11 -16.87 11.96
CA ILE A 171 14.38 -16.95 13.38
C ILE A 171 13.83 -18.21 14.04
N VAL A 172 14.55 -18.66 15.05
CA VAL A 172 14.14 -19.73 15.99
C VAL A 172 14.58 -19.42 17.42
N SER A 173 13.98 -20.09 18.39
CA SER A 173 14.51 -20.10 19.76
C SER A 173 15.90 -20.77 19.82
N PRO A 174 16.84 -20.25 20.63
CA PRO A 174 18.14 -20.94 20.87
C PRO A 174 17.99 -22.40 21.36
N LYS A 175 16.88 -22.72 21.98
CA LYS A 175 16.57 -24.06 22.49
C LYS A 175 15.91 -24.96 21.44
N HIS A 176 15.52 -24.42 20.29
CA HIS A 176 14.85 -25.17 19.24
C HIS A 176 15.83 -26.12 18.53
N ALA A 177 15.35 -27.27 18.06
CA ALA A 177 16.20 -28.27 17.41
C ALA A 177 16.87 -27.70 16.14
N LEU A 178 16.21 -26.85 15.37
CA LEU A 178 16.76 -26.19 14.20
C LEU A 178 17.98 -25.32 14.52
N ALA A 179 18.07 -24.73 15.72
CA ALA A 179 19.23 -23.91 16.13
C ALA A 179 20.54 -24.70 16.21
N LYS A 180 20.47 -26.05 16.24
CA LYS A 180 21.63 -26.94 16.28
C LYS A 180 22.13 -27.32 14.88
N ILE A 181 21.41 -26.93 13.82
CA ILE A 181 21.74 -27.23 12.43
C ILE A 181 22.31 -25.95 11.81
N SER A 182 23.55 -25.99 11.37
CA SER A 182 24.27 -24.81 10.84
C SER A 182 23.63 -24.24 9.58
N SER A 183 23.02 -25.08 8.73
CA SER A 183 22.29 -24.69 7.53
C SER A 183 21.14 -25.65 7.31
N PRO A 184 19.97 -25.41 7.93
CA PRO A 184 18.83 -26.32 7.81
C PRO A 184 18.30 -26.34 6.37
N SER A 185 18.04 -27.55 5.88
CA SER A 185 17.40 -27.76 4.58
C SER A 185 15.90 -27.49 4.65
N ILE A 186 15.23 -27.42 3.50
CA ILE A 186 13.76 -27.34 3.43
C ILE A 186 13.08 -28.52 4.13
N ALA A 187 13.71 -29.72 4.06
CA ALA A 187 13.20 -30.92 4.73
C ALA A 187 13.28 -30.78 6.26
N ASP A 188 14.35 -30.16 6.77
CA ASP A 188 14.49 -29.86 8.20
C ASP A 188 13.46 -28.83 8.66
N LEU A 189 13.28 -27.76 7.89
CA LEU A 189 12.26 -26.73 8.18
C LEU A 189 10.85 -27.32 8.20
N ASN A 190 10.53 -28.24 7.27
CA ASN A 190 9.23 -28.87 7.15
C ASN A 190 8.88 -29.83 8.30
N GLN A 191 9.86 -30.29 9.06
CA GLN A 191 9.62 -31.11 10.27
C GLN A 191 9.03 -30.29 11.42
N TYR A 192 9.20 -28.96 11.37
CA TYR A 192 8.78 -28.08 12.44
C TYR A 192 7.72 -27.09 11.97
N ARG A 193 7.00 -26.54 12.94
CA ARG A 193 5.95 -25.58 12.66
C ARG A 193 6.52 -24.25 12.16
N GLN A 194 5.98 -23.78 11.05
CA GLN A 194 6.18 -22.41 10.58
C GLN A 194 5.09 -21.49 11.15
N LEU A 195 5.49 -20.35 11.66
CA LEU A 195 4.59 -19.24 12.00
C LEU A 195 4.61 -18.27 10.83
N VAL A 196 3.45 -18.01 10.24
CA VAL A 196 3.30 -17.29 8.99
C VAL A 196 2.45 -16.05 9.21
N ILE A 197 2.94 -14.90 8.75
CA ILE A 197 2.16 -13.67 8.82
C ILE A 197 0.93 -13.73 7.89
N ARG A 198 -0.19 -13.21 8.34
CA ARG A 198 -1.42 -13.06 7.56
C ARG A 198 -2.02 -11.68 7.76
N ASP A 199 -2.82 -11.23 6.82
CA ASP A 199 -3.62 -10.04 6.98
C ASP A 199 -4.85 -10.32 7.86
N ARG A 200 -5.38 -9.29 8.50
CA ARG A 200 -6.55 -9.40 9.39
C ARG A 200 -7.80 -9.88 8.67
N VAL A 201 -8.03 -9.42 7.44
CA VAL A 201 -9.17 -9.83 6.62
C VAL A 201 -9.04 -11.28 6.14
N GLY A 202 -7.82 -11.81 6.07
CA GLY A 202 -7.55 -13.22 5.75
C GLY A 202 -7.54 -13.56 4.26
N ASP A 203 -7.74 -12.58 3.39
CA ASP A 203 -7.75 -12.77 1.94
C ASP A 203 -6.33 -12.83 1.35
N SER A 204 -5.36 -12.20 2.01
CA SER A 204 -3.96 -12.21 1.61
C SER A 204 -3.12 -12.87 2.69
N GLN A 205 -2.67 -14.09 2.39
CA GLN A 205 -1.79 -14.87 3.27
C GLN A 205 -0.43 -15.02 2.60
N ALA A 206 0.64 -14.79 3.37
CA ALA A 206 1.96 -15.20 2.92
C ALA A 206 1.96 -16.71 2.68
N LYS A 207 2.56 -17.14 1.57
CA LYS A 207 2.60 -18.57 1.24
C LYS A 207 3.44 -19.31 2.27
N ALA A 208 2.83 -20.23 3.00
CA ALA A 208 3.53 -21.11 3.91
C ALA A 208 4.52 -22.00 3.14
N LEU A 209 5.73 -22.13 3.66
CA LEU A 209 6.77 -23.03 3.14
C LEU A 209 6.62 -24.41 3.75
N SER A 210 6.21 -24.47 5.03
CA SER A 210 6.00 -25.75 5.73
C SER A 210 4.53 -26.18 5.68
N PRO A 211 4.22 -27.46 5.45
CA PRO A 211 2.87 -28.00 5.56
C PRO A 211 2.31 -27.89 6.98
N ASN A 212 3.17 -27.89 8.00
CA ASN A 212 2.80 -27.63 9.39
C ASN A 212 3.00 -26.15 9.71
N HIS A 213 1.92 -25.35 9.65
CA HIS A 213 2.01 -23.93 9.89
C HIS A 213 0.82 -23.37 10.67
N TRP A 214 1.04 -22.24 11.32
CA TRP A 214 0.01 -21.40 11.89
C TRP A 214 0.06 -20.02 11.26
N TYR A 215 -1.10 -19.42 11.01
CA TYR A 215 -1.24 -18.04 10.58
C TYR A 215 -1.43 -17.11 11.78
N ILE A 216 -0.69 -16.01 11.80
CA ILE A 216 -0.68 -15.02 12.88
C ILE A 216 -0.68 -13.64 12.22
N ASP A 217 -1.44 -12.69 12.76
CA ASP A 217 -1.58 -11.34 12.20
C ASP A 217 -0.70 -10.28 12.89
N SER A 218 0.29 -10.72 13.68
CA SER A 218 1.21 -9.83 14.39
C SER A 218 2.61 -10.42 14.43
N TYR A 219 3.59 -9.66 14.00
CA TYR A 219 5.01 -10.03 14.09
C TYR A 219 5.48 -10.15 15.55
N TYR A 220 4.94 -9.32 16.45
CA TYR A 220 5.28 -9.40 17.89
C TYR A 220 4.77 -10.69 18.52
N TYR A 221 3.51 -11.08 18.25
CA TYR A 221 3.00 -12.38 18.71
C TYR A 221 3.77 -13.53 18.10
N MET A 222 4.11 -13.44 16.83
CA MET A 222 4.88 -14.45 16.12
C MET A 222 6.25 -14.64 16.75
N THR A 223 6.98 -13.55 17.02
CA THR A 223 8.29 -13.56 17.68
C THR A 223 8.19 -14.10 19.11
N ALA A 224 7.19 -13.71 19.88
CA ALA A 224 6.97 -14.23 21.22
C ALA A 224 6.75 -15.76 21.23
N LEU A 225 6.04 -16.30 20.26
CA LEU A 225 5.85 -17.76 20.11
C LEU A 225 7.12 -18.47 19.66
N VAL A 226 7.93 -17.85 18.77
CA VAL A 226 9.26 -18.37 18.40
C VAL A 226 10.15 -18.49 19.62
N ILE A 227 10.22 -17.47 20.47
CA ILE A 227 11.00 -17.47 21.72
C ILE A 227 10.60 -18.65 22.61
N ARG A 228 9.32 -18.97 22.67
CA ARG A 228 8.78 -20.12 23.41
C ARG A 228 9.06 -21.48 22.75
N GLY A 229 9.71 -21.51 21.58
CA GLY A 229 10.06 -22.74 20.86
C GLY A 229 8.88 -23.38 20.12
N VAL A 230 7.81 -22.66 19.84
CA VAL A 230 6.62 -23.18 19.13
C VAL A 230 6.95 -23.55 17.69
N GLY A 231 7.93 -22.84 17.07
CA GLY A 231 8.35 -23.08 15.69
C GLY A 231 9.35 -22.03 15.22
N TRP A 232 9.39 -21.84 13.92
CA TRP A 232 10.26 -20.89 13.23
C TRP A 232 9.44 -19.88 12.42
N ALA A 233 10.01 -18.71 12.16
CA ALA A 233 9.35 -17.64 11.41
C ALA A 233 10.32 -16.83 10.56
N LEU A 234 9.77 -16.17 9.53
CA LEU A 234 10.41 -15.06 8.83
C LEU A 234 9.83 -13.76 9.39
N VAL A 235 10.70 -12.92 9.92
CA VAL A 235 10.31 -11.63 10.53
C VAL A 235 11.23 -10.52 10.07
N PRO A 236 10.79 -9.25 10.08
CA PRO A 236 11.68 -8.12 9.83
C PRO A 236 12.80 -8.08 10.87
N GLU A 237 14.04 -7.86 10.41
CA GLU A 237 15.24 -7.87 11.26
C GLU A 237 15.14 -6.90 12.44
N HIS A 238 14.59 -5.71 12.23
CA HIS A 238 14.42 -4.72 13.29
C HIS A 238 13.43 -5.14 14.39
N VAL A 239 12.49 -6.06 14.11
CA VAL A 239 11.61 -6.64 15.13
C VAL A 239 12.42 -7.56 16.05
N VAL A 240 13.40 -8.26 15.48
CA VAL A 240 14.28 -9.19 16.22
C VAL A 240 15.34 -8.44 17.01
N SER A 241 15.90 -7.38 16.43
CA SER A 241 16.94 -6.56 17.06
C SER A 241 16.41 -5.61 18.14
N ALA A 242 15.09 -5.53 18.32
CA ALA A 242 14.52 -4.76 19.42
C ALA A 242 15.03 -5.25 20.77
N GLU A 243 15.37 -4.33 21.68
CA GLU A 243 15.94 -4.63 23.00
C GLU A 243 15.15 -5.69 23.77
N TRP A 244 13.84 -5.77 23.53
CA TRP A 244 12.93 -6.70 24.23
C TRP A 244 13.16 -8.18 23.89
N TYR A 245 13.83 -8.47 22.75
CA TYR A 245 14.06 -9.83 22.27
C TYR A 245 15.54 -10.20 22.13
N SER A 246 16.42 -9.29 22.53
CA SER A 246 17.86 -9.48 22.41
C SER A 246 18.33 -10.73 23.15
N GLY A 247 18.90 -11.69 22.39
CA GLY A 247 19.41 -12.96 22.93
C GLY A 247 18.37 -14.07 23.08
N ASP A 248 17.08 -13.81 22.87
CA ASP A 248 16.01 -14.79 22.99
C ASP A 248 15.73 -15.55 21.69
N VAL A 249 16.32 -15.13 20.58
CA VAL A 249 16.21 -15.76 19.26
C VAL A 249 17.57 -15.94 18.61
N VAL A 250 17.64 -16.91 17.68
CA VAL A 250 18.80 -17.16 16.81
C VAL A 250 18.33 -17.03 15.37
N GLU A 251 19.11 -16.31 14.58
CA GLU A 251 18.93 -16.23 13.14
C GLU A 251 19.55 -17.48 12.48
N LEU A 252 18.85 -18.04 11.51
CA LEU A 252 19.30 -19.18 10.73
C LEU A 252 19.51 -18.78 9.28
N SER A 253 20.66 -19.14 8.73
CA SER A 253 20.93 -19.08 7.30
C SER A 253 20.58 -20.43 6.66
N THR A 254 19.94 -20.38 5.49
CA THR A 254 19.57 -21.56 4.73
C THR A 254 19.96 -21.38 3.26
N GLU A 255 20.24 -22.46 2.55
CA GLU A 255 20.48 -22.39 1.09
C GLU A 255 19.18 -22.10 0.30
N TYR A 256 18.04 -22.29 0.92
CA TYR A 256 16.73 -22.22 0.28
C TYR A 256 16.09 -20.82 0.34
N ILE A 257 16.34 -20.06 1.39
CA ILE A 257 15.82 -18.69 1.55
C ILE A 257 16.97 -17.74 1.23
N PRO A 258 16.78 -16.79 0.29
CA PRO A 258 17.81 -15.81 -0.04
C PRO A 258 18.29 -15.06 1.20
N ASP A 259 19.60 -14.83 1.30
CA ASP A 259 20.20 -13.98 2.32
C ASP A 259 21.08 -12.92 1.64
N PRO A 260 20.73 -11.63 1.70
CA PRO A 260 19.58 -11.06 2.42
C PRO A 260 18.24 -11.24 1.69
N LEU A 261 17.18 -11.58 2.41
CA LEU A 261 15.81 -11.49 1.92
C LEU A 261 15.31 -10.06 2.12
N LEU A 262 15.34 -9.26 1.06
CA LEU A 262 14.95 -7.86 1.10
C LEU A 262 13.48 -7.69 0.70
N VAL A 263 12.77 -6.85 1.45
CA VAL A 263 11.40 -6.45 1.17
C VAL A 263 11.35 -4.94 1.01
N GLU A 264 10.68 -4.47 -0.03
CA GLU A 264 10.52 -3.05 -0.31
C GLU A 264 9.52 -2.42 0.63
N MET A 265 9.83 -1.22 1.13
CA MET A 265 8.94 -0.40 1.95
C MET A 265 8.64 0.90 1.22
N GLY A 266 7.41 1.38 1.35
CA GLY A 266 7.02 2.61 0.71
C GLY A 266 5.81 3.27 1.34
N VAL A 267 5.50 4.45 0.83
CA VAL A 267 4.33 5.22 1.20
C VAL A 267 3.25 5.01 0.14
N VAL A 268 2.03 4.77 0.59
CA VAL A 268 0.83 4.73 -0.24
C VAL A 268 -0.06 5.92 0.07
N ASN A 269 -0.63 6.50 -0.96
CA ASN A 269 -1.58 7.60 -0.88
C ASN A 269 -2.52 7.56 -2.09
N ARG A 270 -3.60 8.31 -2.03
CA ARG A 270 -4.55 8.42 -3.14
C ARG A 270 -4.00 9.29 -4.26
N ARG A 271 -4.15 8.84 -5.51
CA ARG A 271 -3.75 9.60 -6.71
C ARG A 271 -4.56 10.87 -6.92
N ASP A 272 -5.83 10.86 -6.51
CA ASP A 272 -6.77 11.96 -6.72
C ASP A 272 -6.73 13.02 -5.60
N LYS A 273 -5.95 12.80 -4.54
CA LYS A 273 -5.84 13.71 -3.39
C LYS A 273 -4.58 14.58 -3.50
N ALA A 274 -4.76 15.90 -3.51
CA ALA A 274 -3.63 16.82 -3.40
C ALA A 274 -3.07 16.81 -1.98
N TYR A 275 -1.76 16.90 -1.87
CA TYR A 275 -1.10 17.03 -0.58
C TYR A 275 -1.27 18.43 -0.02
N GLY A 276 -1.58 18.52 1.26
CA GLY A 276 -1.44 19.75 2.02
C GLY A 276 0.00 19.95 2.49
N PRO A 277 0.30 21.13 3.09
CA PRO A 277 1.66 21.48 3.50
C PRO A 277 2.30 20.47 4.46
N VAL A 278 1.52 19.89 5.38
CA VAL A 278 2.00 18.88 6.33
C VAL A 278 2.36 17.59 5.62
N MET A 279 1.49 17.13 4.74
CA MET A 279 1.70 15.91 4.00
C MET A 279 2.87 16.04 3.00
N GLU A 280 3.01 17.19 2.32
CA GLU A 280 4.18 17.51 1.49
C GLU A 280 5.48 17.46 2.31
N TRP A 281 5.48 18.04 3.50
CA TRP A 281 6.62 18.01 4.41
C TRP A 281 6.96 16.58 4.83
N PHE A 282 5.95 15.78 5.20
CA PHE A 282 6.14 14.36 5.52
C PHE A 282 6.85 13.59 4.40
N PHE A 283 6.41 13.76 3.15
CA PHE A 283 7.02 13.08 2.00
C PHE A 283 8.50 13.48 1.82
N ILE A 284 8.81 14.77 1.93
CA ILE A 284 10.17 15.29 1.80
C ILE A 284 11.08 14.70 2.89
N GLU A 285 10.62 14.70 4.13
CA GLU A 285 11.42 14.20 5.26
C GLU A 285 11.60 12.68 5.18
N ILE A 286 10.54 11.92 4.90
CA ILE A 286 10.64 10.47 4.70
C ILE A 286 11.64 10.16 3.56
N GLU A 287 11.52 10.83 2.42
CA GLU A 287 12.45 10.62 1.30
C GLU A 287 13.90 10.96 1.69
N SER A 288 14.11 12.04 2.44
CA SER A 288 15.42 12.45 2.94
C SER A 288 16.03 11.43 3.89
N MET A 289 15.26 10.94 4.85
CA MET A 289 15.68 9.93 5.83
C MET A 289 16.19 8.65 5.15
N PHE A 290 15.47 8.15 4.19
CA PHE A 290 15.83 6.89 3.51
C PHE A 290 16.85 7.07 2.39
N LYS A 291 16.98 8.25 1.77
CA LYS A 291 18.07 8.55 0.84
C LYS A 291 19.41 8.67 1.57
N SER A 292 19.42 9.25 2.75
CA SER A 292 20.63 9.37 3.59
C SER A 292 21.10 8.01 4.11
N ASN A 293 20.19 7.10 4.39
CA ASN A 293 20.48 5.73 4.84
C ASN A 293 20.95 4.77 3.73
N LYS A 294 20.88 5.14 2.45
CA LYS A 294 21.55 4.36 1.38
C LYS A 294 23.07 4.31 1.51
N LEU A 295 23.66 5.09 2.43
CA LEU A 295 25.09 5.14 2.72
C LEU A 295 25.52 4.43 4.01
N GLN A 296 24.57 3.87 4.79
CA GLN A 296 24.90 3.08 5.97
C GLN A 296 24.12 1.77 5.92
N ASN A 297 24.87 0.69 5.68
CA ASN A 297 24.41 -0.69 5.76
C ASN A 297 23.75 -0.95 7.14
N TYR A 298 22.48 -1.32 7.14
CA TYR A 298 21.90 -2.06 8.24
C TYR A 298 22.11 -3.54 8.03
#